data_ffa70e1304567644c40146e98734ebd7
#
_entry.id   ffa70e1304567644c40146e98734ebd7
#
_cell.length_a   1.000
_cell.length_b   1.000
_cell.length_c   1.000
_cell.angle_alpha   90.00
_cell.angle_beta   90.00
_cell.angle_gamma   90.00
#
_symmetry.space_group_name_H-M   'P 1'
#
loop_
_entity.id
_entity.type
_entity.pdbx_description
1 polymer ?
#
loop_
_entity_poly.entity_id
_entity_poly.type
_entity_poly.pdbx_seq_one_letter_code
_entity_poly.pdbx_strand_id
1 'polypeptide(L)'
;MNTIELIDRIAGAKAVRKRAITEPAVLNEAYDYAKPSSFSRGLRIDLGSVAILLISGTASIDENGQSVHIGDFRAQLRRTYSNITGLLAAEGATWKDVVRTTCYLRDIERDYAEFNEGRTEFFREQGLDPLPASTGIQAILCRPELLIEIEAIAMIVPPREEPPCDGN
;
A
#
# COMPACT_ATOMS: atom_id res chain seq x y z
N MET A 1 20.75 34.02 16.24
CA MET A 1 20.04 33.70 15.01
C MET A 1 19.10 34.87 14.70
N ASN A 2 19.32 35.57 13.61
CA ASN A 2 18.50 36.70 13.26
C ASN A 2 17.25 36.24 12.48
N THR A 3 16.29 37.16 12.30
CA THR A 3 15.01 36.87 11.64
C THR A 3 15.20 36.40 10.19
N ILE A 4 16.25 36.84 9.49
CA ILE A 4 16.57 36.47 8.11
C ILE A 4 17.06 35.02 8.07
N GLU A 5 17.96 34.61 8.98
CA GLU A 5 18.40 33.19 9.10
C GLU A 5 17.26 32.22 9.45
N LEU A 6 16.28 32.69 10.21
CA LEU A 6 15.09 31.90 10.53
C LEU A 6 14.16 31.77 9.30
N ILE A 7 14.00 32.86 8.52
CA ILE A 7 13.21 32.86 7.28
C ILE A 7 13.87 31.99 6.23
N ASP A 8 15.19 32.02 6.05
CA ASP A 8 15.92 31.17 5.11
C ASP A 8 15.86 29.68 5.51
N ARG A 9 15.87 29.41 6.81
CA ARG A 9 15.66 28.04 7.32
C ARG A 9 14.24 27.52 7.10
N ILE A 10 13.23 28.38 7.19
CA ILE A 10 11.83 28.07 6.90
C ILE A 10 11.60 27.96 5.39
N ALA A 11 12.20 28.88 4.61
CA ALA A 11 12.15 28.82 3.14
C ALA A 11 12.94 27.64 2.54
N GLY A 12 13.98 27.17 3.25
CA GLY A 12 14.72 25.95 2.95
C GLY A 12 14.04 24.67 3.46
N ALA A 13 12.83 24.75 4.01
CA ALA A 13 12.02 23.58 4.32
C ALA A 13 11.86 22.78 3.02
N LYS A 14 12.62 21.66 2.91
CA LYS A 14 12.57 20.78 1.73
C LYS A 14 11.11 20.44 1.48
N ALA A 15 10.63 20.76 0.29
CA ALA A 15 9.31 20.30 -0.14
C ALA A 15 9.20 18.79 0.11
N VAL A 16 8.06 18.37 0.64
CA VAL A 16 7.77 16.94 0.85
C VAL A 16 8.01 16.21 -0.47
N ARG A 17 8.96 15.28 -0.49
CA ARG A 17 9.24 14.48 -1.68
C ARG A 17 8.26 13.33 -1.74
N LYS A 18 7.64 13.16 -2.90
CA LYS A 18 6.77 12.01 -3.18
C LYS A 18 7.18 11.35 -4.49
N ARG A 19 7.05 10.03 -4.56
CA ARG A 19 7.23 9.24 -5.78
C ARG A 19 6.24 8.07 -5.83
N ALA A 20 5.96 7.59 -7.03
CA ALA A 20 5.17 6.38 -7.19
C ALA A 20 5.92 5.16 -6.63
N ILE A 21 5.16 4.22 -6.10
CA ILE A 21 5.62 2.86 -5.80
C ILE A 21 5.28 2.02 -7.03
N THR A 22 6.29 1.42 -7.65
CA THR A 22 6.14 0.63 -8.87
C THR A 22 6.75 -0.74 -8.68
N GLU A 23 6.00 -1.80 -9.02
CA GLU A 23 6.47 -3.19 -9.03
C GLU A 23 5.76 -3.94 -10.16
N PRO A 24 6.22 -3.78 -11.41
CA PRO A 24 5.54 -4.36 -12.58
C PRO A 24 5.47 -5.88 -12.58
N ALA A 25 6.38 -6.56 -11.87
CA ALA A 25 6.34 -8.02 -11.73
C ALA A 25 5.15 -8.50 -10.89
N VAL A 26 4.57 -7.61 -10.07
CA VAL A 26 3.40 -7.87 -9.22
C VAL A 26 2.15 -7.27 -9.86
N LEU A 27 2.22 -5.99 -10.19
CA LEU A 27 1.14 -5.20 -10.78
C LEU A 27 1.72 -4.13 -11.71
N ASN A 28 1.38 -4.16 -12.99
CA ASN A 28 1.63 -3.04 -13.87
C ASN A 28 0.85 -1.81 -13.43
N GLU A 29 1.34 -0.64 -13.80
CA GLU A 29 0.68 0.62 -13.50
C GLU A 29 -0.71 0.69 -14.16
N ALA A 30 -1.65 1.29 -13.45
CA ALA A 30 -3.04 1.35 -13.91
C ALA A 30 -3.22 2.14 -15.22
N TYR A 31 -2.32 3.07 -15.52
CA TYR A 31 -2.33 3.85 -16.75
C TYR A 31 -1.76 3.07 -17.95
N ASP A 32 -1.10 1.94 -17.76
CA ASP A 32 -0.56 1.06 -18.82
C ASP A 32 -1.54 -0.04 -19.23
N TYR A 33 -2.70 -0.16 -18.57
CA TYR A 33 -3.70 -1.16 -18.91
C TYR A 33 -4.44 -0.82 -20.21
N ALA A 34 -5.02 -1.82 -20.86
CA ALA A 34 -5.85 -1.66 -22.05
C ALA A 34 -7.02 -0.66 -21.85
N LYS A 35 -7.50 -0.55 -20.62
CA LYS A 35 -8.42 0.50 -20.14
C LYS A 35 -7.71 1.28 -19.04
N PRO A 36 -6.97 2.35 -19.37
CA PRO A 36 -6.14 3.05 -18.42
C PRO A 36 -6.95 3.75 -17.33
N SER A 37 -6.37 3.82 -16.14
CA SER A 37 -6.89 4.57 -15.01
C SER A 37 -5.82 5.51 -14.45
N SER A 38 -6.20 6.70 -14.05
CA SER A 38 -5.28 7.79 -13.69
C SER A 38 -4.91 7.74 -12.19
N PHE A 39 -4.22 6.68 -11.76
CA PHE A 39 -3.70 6.58 -10.39
C PHE A 39 -2.43 5.72 -10.35
N SER A 40 -1.57 5.97 -9.36
CA SER A 40 -0.40 5.14 -9.04
C SER A 40 -0.80 3.99 -8.13
N ARG A 41 -0.12 2.85 -8.21
CA ARG A 41 -0.34 1.69 -7.31
C ARG A 41 -0.07 2.01 -5.86
N GLY A 42 0.82 2.95 -5.63
CA GLY A 42 1.07 3.53 -4.32
C GLY A 42 1.94 4.77 -4.44
N LEU A 43 2.03 5.51 -3.34
CA LEU A 43 2.91 6.65 -3.21
C LEU A 43 3.80 6.47 -1.98
N ARG A 44 5.09 6.72 -2.15
CA ARG A 44 5.99 6.96 -1.04
C ARG A 44 6.12 8.46 -0.81
N ILE A 45 6.01 8.87 0.45
CA ILE A 45 6.15 10.26 0.91
C ILE A 45 7.28 10.30 1.93
N ASP A 46 8.39 10.97 1.60
CA ASP A 46 9.54 11.10 2.49
C ASP A 46 9.39 12.32 3.39
N LEU A 47 9.44 12.09 4.70
CA LEU A 47 9.32 13.08 5.78
C LEU A 47 10.61 13.19 6.61
N GLY A 48 11.77 13.09 5.98
CA GLY A 48 13.08 13.10 6.64
C GLY A 48 13.47 11.73 7.21
N SER A 49 13.29 11.52 8.52
CA SER A 49 13.66 10.24 9.15
C SER A 49 12.59 9.15 9.03
N VAL A 50 11.43 9.47 8.47
CA VAL A 50 10.31 8.54 8.28
C VAL A 50 9.79 8.68 6.86
N ALA A 51 9.35 7.59 6.26
CA ALA A 51 8.57 7.60 5.03
C ALA A 51 7.21 6.95 5.26
N ILE A 52 6.17 7.52 4.62
CA ILE A 52 4.83 6.97 4.58
C ILE A 52 4.63 6.31 3.22
N LEU A 53 4.12 5.09 3.23
CA LEU A 53 3.69 4.37 2.03
C LEU A 53 2.17 4.36 2.00
N LEU A 54 1.58 4.96 0.98
CA LEU A 54 0.15 4.93 0.69
C LEU A 54 -0.08 3.92 -0.42
N ILE A 55 -0.62 2.76 -0.10
CA ILE A 55 -0.98 1.73 -1.08
C ILE A 55 -2.43 1.97 -1.50
N SER A 56 -2.63 2.19 -2.79
CA SER A 56 -3.96 2.41 -3.39
C SER A 56 -4.84 1.17 -3.27
N GLY A 57 -6.14 1.33 -3.47
CA GLY A 57 -7.07 0.22 -3.55
C GLY A 57 -6.54 -0.89 -4.45
N THR A 58 -6.29 -2.04 -3.84
CA THR A 58 -5.68 -3.21 -4.46
C THR A 58 -6.64 -4.38 -4.34
N ALA A 59 -6.82 -5.11 -5.42
CA ALA A 59 -7.77 -6.22 -5.51
C ALA A 59 -7.12 -7.46 -6.14
N SER A 60 -7.93 -8.50 -6.39
CA SER A 60 -7.49 -9.74 -7.03
C SER A 60 -7.32 -9.55 -8.55
N ILE A 61 -6.21 -8.93 -8.93
CA ILE A 61 -5.81 -8.72 -10.33
C ILE A 61 -4.40 -9.27 -10.55
N ASP A 62 -4.11 -9.66 -11.78
CA ASP A 62 -2.78 -10.08 -12.20
C ASP A 62 -1.90 -8.90 -12.64
N GLU A 63 -0.68 -9.18 -13.04
CA GLU A 63 0.29 -8.19 -13.53
C GLU A 63 -0.17 -7.49 -14.82
N ASN A 64 -1.07 -8.11 -15.60
CA ASN A 64 -1.64 -7.54 -16.81
C ASN A 64 -2.92 -6.74 -16.56
N GLY A 65 -3.34 -6.64 -15.28
CA GLY A 65 -4.55 -5.92 -14.88
C GLY A 65 -5.84 -6.68 -15.11
N GLN A 66 -5.79 -8.01 -15.31
CA GLN A 66 -6.99 -8.84 -15.42
C GLN A 66 -7.45 -9.29 -14.05
N SER A 67 -8.77 -9.28 -13.81
CA SER A 67 -9.34 -9.85 -12.59
C SER A 67 -9.17 -11.36 -12.59
N VAL A 68 -8.67 -11.89 -11.48
CA VAL A 68 -8.43 -13.33 -11.29
C VAL A 68 -9.22 -13.87 -10.09
N HIS A 69 -9.37 -15.21 -10.03
CA HIS A 69 -10.13 -15.88 -8.96
C HIS A 69 -11.60 -15.45 -8.89
N ILE A 70 -12.26 -15.28 -10.04
CA ILE A 70 -13.64 -14.84 -10.14
C ILE A 70 -14.56 -15.81 -9.38
N GLY A 71 -15.39 -15.26 -8.46
CA GLY A 71 -16.34 -16.01 -7.66
C GLY A 71 -15.77 -16.71 -6.42
N ASP A 72 -14.45 -16.70 -6.22
CA ASP A 72 -13.78 -17.27 -5.05
C ASP A 72 -13.26 -16.14 -4.13
N PHE A 73 -14.02 -15.85 -3.05
CA PHE A 73 -13.69 -14.77 -2.12
C PHE A 73 -12.33 -14.99 -1.43
N ARG A 74 -12.08 -16.22 -0.97
CA ARG A 74 -10.84 -16.53 -0.23
C ARG A 74 -9.60 -16.44 -1.12
N ALA A 75 -9.70 -16.91 -2.34
CA ALA A 75 -8.62 -16.78 -3.32
C ALA A 75 -8.40 -15.31 -3.72
N GLN A 76 -9.48 -14.52 -3.89
CA GLN A 76 -9.36 -13.09 -4.12
C GLN A 76 -8.70 -12.36 -2.94
N LEU A 77 -9.07 -12.65 -1.71
CA LEU A 77 -8.46 -12.07 -0.52
C LEU A 77 -6.95 -12.39 -0.45
N ARG A 78 -6.56 -13.64 -0.69
CA ARG A 78 -5.15 -14.06 -0.71
C ARG A 78 -4.36 -13.35 -1.81
N ARG A 79 -4.92 -13.25 -3.02
CA ARG A 79 -4.27 -12.53 -4.14
C ARG A 79 -4.12 -11.04 -3.82
N THR A 80 -5.13 -10.42 -3.22
CA THR A 80 -5.09 -9.02 -2.78
C THR A 80 -3.94 -8.80 -1.78
N TYR A 81 -3.82 -9.65 -0.76
CA TYR A 81 -2.70 -9.58 0.18
C TYR A 81 -1.35 -9.80 -0.49
N SER A 82 -1.25 -10.76 -1.43
CA SER A 82 -0.02 -11.01 -2.18
C SER A 82 0.41 -9.77 -2.99
N ASN A 83 -0.52 -9.11 -3.66
CA ASN A 83 -0.26 -7.89 -4.41
C ASN A 83 0.24 -6.76 -3.51
N ILE A 84 -0.41 -6.54 -2.35
CA ILE A 84 0.04 -5.53 -1.38
C ILE A 84 1.42 -5.90 -0.83
N THR A 85 1.67 -7.17 -0.54
CA THR A 85 2.99 -7.64 -0.08
C THR A 85 4.09 -7.29 -1.08
N GLY A 86 3.85 -7.50 -2.37
CA GLY A 86 4.81 -7.14 -3.41
C GLY A 86 5.08 -5.63 -3.47
N LEU A 87 4.02 -4.80 -3.39
CA LEU A 87 4.18 -3.34 -3.37
C LEU A 87 4.93 -2.84 -2.12
N LEU A 88 4.69 -3.45 -0.96
CA LEU A 88 5.45 -3.14 0.26
C LEU A 88 6.93 -3.54 0.11
N ALA A 89 7.18 -4.75 -0.42
CA ALA A 89 8.55 -5.27 -0.61
C ALA A 89 9.38 -4.42 -1.58
N ALA A 90 8.77 -3.82 -2.62
CA ALA A 90 9.43 -2.88 -3.53
C ALA A 90 10.01 -1.65 -2.80
N GLU A 91 9.49 -1.33 -1.62
CA GLU A 91 9.96 -0.22 -0.77
C GLU A 91 10.78 -0.70 0.45
N GLY A 92 11.12 -1.99 0.51
CA GLY A 92 11.80 -2.58 1.65
C GLY A 92 10.93 -2.67 2.91
N ALA A 93 9.60 -2.58 2.75
CA ALA A 93 8.63 -2.67 3.82
C ALA A 93 8.01 -4.08 3.89
N THR A 94 7.40 -4.36 5.03
CA THR A 94 6.68 -5.59 5.32
C THR A 94 5.30 -5.28 5.92
N TRP A 95 4.50 -6.28 6.17
CA TRP A 95 3.23 -6.10 6.87
C TRP A 95 3.41 -5.61 8.32
N LYS A 96 4.58 -5.76 8.93
CA LYS A 96 4.89 -5.21 10.26
C LYS A 96 4.95 -3.68 10.26
N ASP A 97 5.16 -3.08 9.10
CA ASP A 97 5.21 -1.64 8.91
C ASP A 97 3.83 -1.04 8.60
N VAL A 98 2.81 -1.90 8.33
CA VAL A 98 1.45 -1.47 8.03
C VAL A 98 0.77 -1.01 9.30
N VAL A 99 0.33 0.24 9.32
CA VAL A 99 -0.35 0.87 10.47
C VAL A 99 -1.85 0.91 10.31
N ARG A 100 -2.36 0.86 9.08
CA ARG A 100 -3.79 0.91 8.78
C ARG A 100 -4.14 0.16 7.51
N THR A 101 -5.34 -0.47 7.52
CA THR A 101 -6.00 -0.98 6.33
C THR A 101 -7.45 -0.50 6.26
N THR A 102 -7.95 -0.21 5.04
CA THR A 102 -9.38 -0.08 4.76
C THR A 102 -9.78 -1.18 3.79
N CYS A 103 -10.77 -1.96 4.17
CA CYS A 103 -11.19 -3.15 3.42
C CYS A 103 -12.60 -2.92 2.89
N TYR A 104 -12.75 -2.94 1.58
CA TYR A 104 -14.00 -2.73 0.85
C TYR A 104 -14.51 -4.09 0.42
N LEU A 105 -15.62 -4.54 0.98
CA LEU A 105 -16.28 -5.81 0.64
C LEU A 105 -17.48 -5.52 -0.27
N ARG A 106 -17.63 -6.26 -1.35
CA ARG A 106 -18.79 -6.12 -2.24
C ARG A 106 -20.09 -6.47 -1.53
N ASP A 107 -20.09 -7.52 -0.72
CA ASP A 107 -21.20 -8.00 0.07
C ASP A 107 -20.71 -8.36 1.47
N ILE A 108 -20.82 -7.38 2.37
CA ILE A 108 -20.26 -7.54 3.72
C ILE A 108 -21.07 -8.55 4.55
N GLU A 109 -22.36 -8.66 4.32
CA GLU A 109 -23.21 -9.60 5.07
C GLU A 109 -22.87 -11.05 4.72
N ARG A 110 -22.56 -11.32 3.44
CA ARG A 110 -22.18 -12.65 2.98
C ARG A 110 -20.73 -12.99 3.34
N ASP A 111 -19.80 -12.05 3.16
CA ASP A 111 -18.37 -12.36 3.08
C ASP A 111 -17.60 -12.03 4.39
N TYR A 112 -18.21 -11.31 5.36
CA TYR A 112 -17.46 -10.80 6.52
C TYR A 112 -16.85 -11.89 7.39
N ALA A 113 -17.56 -13.01 7.59
CA ALA A 113 -17.05 -14.11 8.41
C ALA A 113 -15.78 -14.72 7.78
N GLU A 114 -15.82 -15.02 6.49
CA GLU A 114 -14.70 -15.56 5.72
C GLU A 114 -13.54 -14.56 5.60
N PHE A 115 -13.86 -13.27 5.40
CA PHE A 115 -12.88 -12.19 5.42
C PHE A 115 -12.13 -12.14 6.75
N ASN A 116 -12.86 -12.15 7.87
CA ASN A 116 -12.26 -12.04 9.20
C ASN A 116 -11.38 -13.24 9.54
N GLU A 117 -11.81 -14.45 9.15
CA GLU A 117 -11.01 -15.67 9.30
C GLU A 117 -9.72 -15.59 8.46
N GLY A 118 -9.82 -15.31 7.16
CA GLY A 118 -8.67 -15.24 6.25
C GLY A 118 -7.70 -14.11 6.62
N ARG A 119 -8.20 -12.96 7.10
CA ARG A 119 -7.38 -11.88 7.63
C ARG A 119 -6.62 -12.30 8.88
N THR A 120 -7.29 -12.96 9.82
CA THR A 120 -6.66 -13.42 11.07
C THR A 120 -5.57 -14.44 10.78
N GLU A 121 -5.83 -15.40 9.88
CA GLU A 121 -4.85 -16.38 9.42
C GLU A 121 -3.63 -15.69 8.82
N PHE A 122 -3.84 -14.78 7.86
CA PHE A 122 -2.76 -14.06 7.20
C PHE A 122 -1.94 -13.20 8.18
N PHE A 123 -2.57 -12.43 9.06
CA PHE A 123 -1.86 -11.58 10.01
C PHE A 123 -1.04 -12.40 11.02
N ARG A 124 -1.53 -13.58 11.42
CA ARG A 124 -0.78 -14.52 12.24
C ARG A 124 0.44 -15.08 11.50
N GLU A 125 0.31 -15.43 10.22
CA GLU A 125 1.42 -15.89 9.38
C GLU A 125 2.49 -14.81 9.22
N GLN A 126 2.10 -13.54 9.15
CA GLN A 126 3.02 -12.39 9.12
C GLN A 126 3.62 -12.05 10.50
N GLY A 127 3.16 -12.69 11.58
CA GLY A 127 3.65 -12.44 12.93
C GLY A 127 3.40 -11.02 13.42
N LEU A 128 2.19 -10.48 13.14
CA LEU A 128 1.86 -9.10 13.47
C LEU A 128 1.45 -8.96 14.94
N ASP A 129 2.19 -8.10 15.65
CA ASP A 129 1.89 -7.63 17.00
C ASP A 129 2.55 -6.24 17.18
N PRO A 130 1.77 -5.15 17.38
CA PRO A 130 0.31 -5.09 17.34
C PRO A 130 -0.28 -5.31 15.94
N LEU A 131 -1.59 -5.59 15.87
CA LEU A 131 -2.32 -5.63 14.62
C LEU A 131 -2.54 -4.20 14.06
N PRO A 132 -2.60 -3.99 12.73
CA PRO A 132 -2.90 -2.70 12.16
C PRO A 132 -4.34 -2.26 12.48
N ALA A 133 -4.55 -0.94 12.60
CA ALA A 133 -5.89 -0.38 12.64
C ALA A 133 -6.64 -0.76 11.36
N SER A 134 -7.92 -1.12 11.46
CA SER A 134 -8.67 -1.58 10.29
C SER A 134 -10.12 -1.09 10.30
N THR A 135 -10.63 -0.80 9.09
CA THR A 135 -12.05 -0.52 8.86
C THR A 135 -12.52 -1.41 7.72
N GLY A 136 -13.66 -2.09 7.91
CA GLY A 136 -14.35 -2.86 6.88
C GLY A 136 -15.67 -2.17 6.52
N ILE A 137 -15.92 -1.96 5.24
CA ILE A 137 -17.14 -1.35 4.70
C ILE A 137 -17.64 -2.09 3.47
N GLN A 138 -18.95 -2.06 3.27
CA GLN A 138 -19.54 -2.51 2.02
C GLN A 138 -19.40 -1.43 0.95
N ALA A 139 -18.98 -1.81 -0.25
CA ALA A 139 -18.85 -0.88 -1.36
C ALA A 139 -19.13 -1.55 -2.72
N ILE A 140 -19.59 -0.75 -3.67
CA ILE A 140 -19.62 -1.14 -5.08
C ILE A 140 -18.19 -0.98 -5.62
N LEU A 141 -17.53 -2.10 -5.89
CA LEU A 141 -16.17 -2.09 -6.45
C LEU A 141 -16.18 -1.77 -7.94
N CYS A 142 -15.08 -1.23 -8.44
CA CYS A 142 -14.96 -0.72 -9.81
C CYS A 142 -15.14 -1.80 -10.90
N ARG A 143 -15.01 -3.08 -10.57
CA ARG A 143 -15.28 -4.21 -11.46
C ARG A 143 -16.27 -5.16 -10.82
N PRO A 144 -17.27 -5.64 -11.56
CA PRO A 144 -18.37 -6.45 -11.00
C PRO A 144 -17.91 -7.81 -10.44
N GLU A 145 -16.83 -8.38 -10.95
CA GLU A 145 -16.27 -9.65 -10.54
C GLU A 145 -15.38 -9.58 -9.29
N LEU A 146 -14.96 -8.38 -8.87
CA LEU A 146 -14.19 -8.20 -7.65
C LEU A 146 -15.09 -8.28 -6.41
N LEU A 147 -14.69 -9.04 -5.43
CA LEU A 147 -15.43 -9.25 -4.17
C LEU A 147 -14.82 -8.47 -3.02
N ILE A 148 -13.52 -8.16 -3.09
CA ILE A 148 -12.78 -7.42 -2.09
C ILE A 148 -11.74 -6.50 -2.72
N GLU A 149 -11.53 -5.34 -2.10
CA GLU A 149 -10.46 -4.40 -2.38
C GLU A 149 -9.89 -3.88 -1.05
N ILE A 150 -8.59 -3.69 -0.95
CA ILE A 150 -7.93 -3.24 0.28
C ILE A 150 -6.94 -2.12 -0.07
N GLU A 151 -7.01 -1.02 0.67
CA GLU A 151 -5.96 -0.01 0.74
C GLU A 151 -5.17 -0.14 2.04
N ALA A 152 -3.90 0.27 2.03
CA ALA A 152 -3.04 0.19 3.19
C ALA A 152 -2.17 1.43 3.35
N ILE A 153 -1.85 1.76 4.61
CA ILE A 153 -0.87 2.77 4.97
C ILE A 153 0.23 2.06 5.77
N ALA A 154 1.47 2.21 5.34
CA ALA A 154 2.63 1.75 6.08
C ALA A 154 3.56 2.92 6.43
N MET A 155 4.36 2.76 7.49
CA MET A 155 5.36 3.74 7.92
C MET A 155 6.69 3.01 8.11
N ILE A 156 7.74 3.52 7.46
CA ILE A 156 9.08 2.95 7.54
C ILE A 156 10.10 4.00 7.97
N VAL A 157 11.17 3.54 8.59
CA VAL A 157 12.39 4.32 8.81
C VAL A 157 13.36 3.95 7.69
N PRO A 158 13.58 4.83 6.70
CA PRO A 158 14.52 4.56 5.63
C PRO A 158 15.94 4.33 6.20
N PRO A 159 16.79 3.50 5.56
CA PRO A 159 18.20 3.46 5.90
C PRO A 159 18.77 4.88 5.85
N ARG A 160 19.63 5.22 6.81
CA ARG A 160 20.34 6.50 6.77
C ARG A 160 21.24 6.50 5.53
N GLU A 161 21.11 7.52 4.68
CA GLU A 161 22.11 7.78 3.65
C GLU A 161 23.42 8.07 4.38
N GLU A 162 24.41 7.19 4.26
CA GLU A 162 25.76 7.51 4.72
C GLU A 162 26.24 8.72 3.90
N PRO A 163 26.81 9.76 4.54
CA PRO A 163 27.40 10.85 3.80
C PRO A 163 28.47 10.29 2.85
N PRO A 164 28.60 10.84 1.63
CA PRO A 164 29.63 10.43 0.72
C PRO A 164 30.96 10.47 1.46
N CYS A 165 31.71 9.36 1.42
CA CYS A 165 33.09 9.33 1.93
C CYS A 165 33.84 10.40 1.12
N ASP A 166 34.14 11.54 1.74
CA ASP A 166 35.08 12.51 1.18
C ASP A 166 36.39 11.79 1.04
N GLY A 167 36.64 11.31 -0.18
CA GLY A 167 37.93 10.69 -0.53
C GLY A 167 39.04 11.71 -0.41
N ASN A 168 39.93 11.43 0.51
CA ASN A 168 41.17 12.17 0.75
C ASN A 168 42.22 11.77 -0.29
#